data_931cf051afd82c4cd83a7d43544dc638
#
_entry.id   931cf051afd82c4cd83a7d43544dc638
#
_cell.length_a   1.000
_cell.length_b   1.000
_cell.length_c   1.000
_cell.angle_alpha   90.00
_cell.angle_beta   90.00
_cell.angle_gamma   90.00
#
_symmetry.space_group_name_H-M   'P 1'
#
loop_
_entity.id
_entity.type
_entity.pdbx_description
1 polymer ?
#
loop_
_entity_poly.entity_id
_entity_poly.type
_entity_poly.pdbx_seq_one_letter_code
_entity_poly.pdbx_strand_id
1 'polypeptide(L)'
;QGSKGIWELKNVIIYDIKSEKVNRVSEMKYPYLESPEFFSEGIKKPDEMGMVELYKYTERLKKSGFRNTKLIVDLNAKVSYPLINLFMILLGVSLSVSRKIGGGLFAAGLGLLISTIYWFTYTLLLSLGYAGVAPPIIAAWLIPVIFGIVSVQLFRRIPE
;
A
#
# COMPACT_ATOMS: atom_id res chain seq x y z
N GLN A 1 32.81 10.41 2.71
CA GLN A 1 33.50 10.41 1.40
C GLN A 1 33.02 9.14 0.68
N GLY A 2 32.12 9.33 -0.30
CA GLY A 2 31.44 8.22 -0.98
C GLY A 2 32.37 7.52 -1.96
N SER A 3 32.95 6.42 -1.58
CA SER A 3 33.45 5.46 -2.52
C SER A 3 32.27 4.58 -2.95
N LYS A 4 31.98 4.51 -4.25
CA LYS A 4 31.13 3.49 -4.86
C LYS A 4 31.65 2.14 -4.37
N GLY A 5 30.89 1.51 -3.47
CA GLY A 5 31.33 0.33 -2.75
C GLY A 5 31.52 -0.85 -3.70
N ILE A 6 32.75 -1.19 -3.95
CA ILE A 6 33.11 -2.49 -4.53
C ILE A 6 33.07 -3.46 -3.36
N TRP A 7 32.16 -4.44 -3.39
CA TRP A 7 32.10 -5.47 -2.36
C TRP A 7 33.24 -6.47 -2.55
N GLU A 8 34.00 -6.68 -1.49
CA GLU A 8 34.91 -7.82 -1.38
C GLU A 8 34.19 -8.98 -0.70
N LEU A 9 33.83 -9.96 -1.50
CA LEU A 9 33.17 -11.17 -1.01
C LEU A 9 34.27 -12.20 -0.68
N LYS A 10 34.25 -12.73 0.56
CA LYS A 10 35.16 -13.82 1.01
C LYS A 10 34.39 -15.13 1.10
N ASN A 11 35.00 -16.23 0.71
CA ASN A 11 34.41 -17.56 0.69
C ASN A 11 33.13 -17.67 -0.15
N VAL A 12 33.19 -17.26 -1.40
CA VAL A 12 32.02 -17.24 -2.31
C VAL A 12 31.83 -18.62 -2.92
N ILE A 13 30.59 -19.10 -2.87
CA ILE A 13 30.14 -20.29 -3.58
C ILE A 13 29.28 -19.84 -4.75
N ILE A 14 29.77 -20.05 -5.96
CA ILE A 14 29.07 -19.71 -7.20
C ILE A 14 28.38 -20.97 -7.71
N TYR A 15 27.03 -20.94 -7.74
CA TYR A 15 26.22 -21.98 -8.38
C TYR A 15 25.91 -21.56 -9.81
N ASP A 16 26.46 -22.25 -10.80
CA ASP A 16 26.04 -22.07 -12.19
C ASP A 16 24.80 -22.92 -12.46
N ILE A 17 23.64 -22.26 -12.60
CA ILE A 17 22.32 -22.89 -12.78
C ILE A 17 22.24 -23.66 -14.12
N LYS A 18 23.07 -23.29 -15.13
CA LYS A 18 23.05 -23.95 -16.45
C LYS A 18 23.91 -25.19 -16.51
N SER A 19 25.01 -25.23 -15.76
CA SER A 19 25.98 -26.31 -15.82
C SER A 19 26.00 -27.19 -14.56
N GLU A 20 25.16 -26.92 -13.58
CA GLU A 20 25.10 -27.58 -12.25
C GLU A 20 26.45 -27.67 -11.53
N LYS A 21 27.42 -26.82 -11.91
CA LYS A 21 28.73 -26.79 -11.31
C LYS A 21 28.81 -25.80 -10.16
N VAL A 22 29.46 -26.25 -9.10
CA VAL A 22 29.73 -25.45 -7.90
C VAL A 22 31.19 -25.03 -7.91
N ASN A 23 31.45 -23.73 -8.06
CA ASN A 23 32.80 -23.19 -7.96
C ASN A 23 32.95 -22.43 -6.64
N ARG A 24 34.01 -22.75 -5.88
CA ARG A 24 34.40 -22.01 -4.68
C ARG A 24 35.52 -21.04 -5.04
N VAL A 25 35.32 -19.77 -4.77
CA VAL A 25 36.30 -18.71 -4.98
C VAL A 25 36.59 -18.05 -3.62
N SER A 26 37.87 -17.95 -3.28
CA SER A 26 38.29 -17.42 -1.98
C SER A 26 37.99 -15.95 -1.82
N GLU A 27 38.13 -15.15 -2.87
CA GLU A 27 37.84 -13.71 -2.90
C GLU A 27 37.33 -13.32 -4.27
N MET A 28 36.25 -12.52 -4.30
CA MET A 28 35.67 -11.99 -5.52
C MET A 28 35.24 -10.54 -5.31
N LYS A 29 35.63 -9.65 -6.22
CA LYS A 29 35.13 -8.26 -6.25
C LYS A 29 33.87 -8.20 -7.11
N TYR A 30 32.77 -7.77 -6.51
CA TYR A 30 31.48 -7.65 -7.19
C TYR A 30 30.99 -6.19 -7.17
N PRO A 31 30.99 -5.51 -8.33
CA PRO A 31 30.66 -4.08 -8.40
C PRO A 31 29.16 -3.77 -8.42
N TYR A 32 28.31 -4.77 -8.47
CA TYR A 32 26.87 -4.61 -8.68
C TYR A 32 26.01 -4.89 -7.44
N LEU A 33 26.60 -5.13 -6.27
CA LEU A 33 25.84 -5.20 -5.03
C LEU A 33 25.51 -3.80 -4.51
N GLU A 34 24.29 -3.64 -4.01
CA GLU A 34 23.86 -2.39 -3.39
C GLU A 34 24.71 -2.05 -2.16
N SER A 35 24.72 -0.77 -1.75
CA SER A 35 25.56 -0.28 -0.66
C SER A 35 25.29 -1.02 0.66
N PRO A 36 26.30 -1.19 1.55
CA PRO A 36 26.13 -1.83 2.86
C PRO A 36 25.04 -1.19 3.71
N GLU A 37 24.79 0.11 3.52
CA GLU A 37 23.73 0.87 4.20
C GLU A 37 22.34 0.29 3.91
N PHE A 38 22.13 -0.26 2.71
CA PHE A 38 20.87 -0.91 2.35
C PHE A 38 20.60 -2.19 3.15
N PHE A 39 21.64 -2.90 3.55
CA PHE A 39 21.51 -4.12 4.37
C PHE A 39 21.55 -3.83 5.87
N SER A 40 22.07 -2.67 6.29
CA SER A 40 22.11 -2.25 7.70
C SER A 40 20.81 -1.57 8.16
N GLU A 41 20.11 -0.87 7.29
CA GLU A 41 18.70 -0.55 7.51
C GLU A 41 17.93 -1.85 7.36
N GLY A 42 17.67 -2.53 8.49
CA GLY A 42 16.98 -3.81 8.51
C GLY A 42 15.83 -3.82 7.50
N ILE A 43 15.77 -4.84 6.66
CA ILE A 43 14.83 -4.96 5.53
C ILE A 43 13.42 -4.74 6.09
N LYS A 44 12.98 -3.47 6.10
CA LYS A 44 11.63 -3.13 6.49
C LYS A 44 10.69 -3.85 5.54
N LYS A 45 9.74 -4.57 6.09
CA LYS A 45 8.68 -5.16 5.26
C LYS A 45 7.93 -4.04 4.53
N PRO A 46 7.44 -4.27 3.31
CA PRO A 46 6.67 -3.27 2.56
C PRO A 46 5.52 -2.67 3.36
N ASP A 47 4.93 -3.46 4.26
CA ASP A 47 3.83 -3.04 5.14
C ASP A 47 4.28 -1.97 6.17
N GLU A 48 5.55 -2.02 6.60
CA GLU A 48 6.16 -1.11 7.58
C GLU A 48 6.76 0.15 6.93
N MET A 49 6.89 0.15 5.60
CA MET A 49 7.43 1.28 4.86
C MET A 49 6.44 2.45 4.83
N GLY A 50 6.94 3.68 5.02
CA GLY A 50 6.18 4.89 4.76
C GLY A 50 5.81 5.01 3.27
N MET A 51 4.86 5.89 2.96
CA MET A 51 4.38 6.10 1.58
C MET A 51 5.51 6.41 0.59
N VAL A 52 6.43 7.31 0.99
CA VAL A 52 7.58 7.73 0.14
C VAL A 52 8.59 6.60 -0.02
N GLU A 53 8.87 5.84 1.06
CA GLU A 53 9.77 4.68 1.02
C GLU A 53 9.21 3.60 0.11
N LEU A 54 7.93 3.27 0.27
CA LEU A 54 7.25 2.26 -0.54
C LEU A 54 7.21 2.65 -2.02
N TYR A 55 7.00 3.94 -2.33
CA TYR A 55 7.06 4.45 -3.70
C TYR A 55 8.44 4.25 -4.32
N LYS A 56 9.50 4.69 -3.61
CA LYS A 56 10.89 4.50 -4.07
C LYS A 56 11.26 3.04 -4.24
N TYR A 57 10.82 2.19 -3.30
CA TYR A 57 11.04 0.74 -3.36
C TYR A 57 10.36 0.11 -4.57
N THR A 58 9.09 0.45 -4.81
CA THR A 58 8.32 -0.04 -5.96
C THR A 58 8.93 0.41 -7.29
N GLU A 59 9.42 1.66 -7.35
CA GLU A 59 10.08 2.19 -8.55
C GLU A 59 11.41 1.48 -8.85
N ARG A 60 12.21 1.20 -7.82
CA ARG A 60 13.46 0.43 -7.96
C ARG A 60 13.20 -0.98 -8.48
N LEU A 61 12.22 -1.68 -7.89
CA LEU A 61 11.83 -3.02 -8.35
C LEU A 61 11.35 -3.01 -9.80
N LYS A 62 10.57 -2.00 -10.19
CA LYS A 62 10.10 -1.85 -11.57
C LYS A 62 11.27 -1.65 -12.56
N LYS A 63 12.29 -0.87 -12.19
CA LYS A 63 13.51 -0.67 -12.99
C LYS A 63 14.34 -1.95 -13.13
N SER A 64 14.29 -2.83 -12.12
CA SER A 64 14.96 -4.14 -12.14
C SER A 64 14.15 -5.23 -12.86
N GLY A 65 13.03 -4.87 -13.50
CA GLY A 65 12.19 -5.82 -14.25
C GLY A 65 11.19 -6.60 -13.38
N PHE A 66 11.20 -6.42 -12.06
CA PHE A 66 10.24 -7.07 -11.15
C PHE A 66 8.98 -6.22 -11.00
N ARG A 67 7.87 -6.71 -11.52
CA ARG A 67 6.56 -6.08 -11.35
C ARG A 67 5.75 -6.85 -10.31
N ASN A 68 5.69 -6.33 -9.08
CA ASN A 68 4.87 -6.91 -8.02
C ASN A 68 3.55 -6.14 -7.89
N THR A 69 2.45 -6.76 -8.33
CA THR A 69 1.10 -6.19 -8.29
C THR A 69 0.68 -5.82 -6.87
N LYS A 70 1.07 -6.61 -5.87
CA LYS A 70 0.75 -6.38 -4.46
C LYS A 70 1.29 -5.03 -3.97
N LEU A 71 2.54 -4.70 -4.30
CA LEU A 71 3.15 -3.43 -3.89
C LEU A 71 2.46 -2.22 -4.52
N ILE A 72 1.95 -2.37 -5.75
CA ILE A 72 1.21 -1.31 -6.43
C ILE A 72 -0.16 -1.10 -5.75
N VAL A 73 -0.82 -2.17 -5.34
CA VAL A 73 -2.07 -2.10 -4.55
C VAL A 73 -1.81 -1.41 -3.22
N ASP A 74 -0.77 -1.83 -2.47
CA ASP A 74 -0.41 -1.26 -1.16
C ASP A 74 -0.10 0.23 -1.26
N LEU A 75 0.64 0.64 -2.29
CA LEU A 75 0.95 2.05 -2.54
C LEU A 75 -0.33 2.88 -2.75
N ASN A 76 -1.24 2.40 -3.60
CA ASN A 76 -2.51 3.07 -3.85
C ASN A 76 -3.40 3.07 -2.60
N ALA A 77 -3.44 1.98 -1.85
CA ALA A 77 -4.17 1.89 -0.59
C ALA A 77 -3.66 2.89 0.44
N LYS A 78 -2.34 3.06 0.59
CA LYS A 78 -1.74 4.06 1.51
C LYS A 78 -2.12 5.50 1.15
N VAL A 79 -2.34 5.79 -0.13
CA VAL A 79 -2.82 7.12 -0.57
C VAL A 79 -4.32 7.30 -0.33
N SER A 80 -5.11 6.27 -0.60
CA SER A 80 -6.57 6.35 -0.44
C SER A 80 -7.00 6.36 1.03
N TYR A 81 -6.23 5.76 1.95
CA TYR A 81 -6.58 5.63 3.36
C TYR A 81 -6.84 6.96 4.09
N PRO A 82 -6.00 8.01 3.96
CA PRO A 82 -6.29 9.31 4.58
C PRO A 82 -7.57 9.97 4.05
N LEU A 83 -7.86 9.81 2.76
CA LEU A 83 -9.07 10.37 2.15
C LEU A 83 -10.34 9.71 2.66
N ILE A 84 -10.28 8.40 2.93
CA ILE A 84 -11.39 7.67 3.53
C ILE A 84 -11.77 8.25 4.89
N ASN A 85 -10.79 8.53 5.75
CA ASN A 85 -11.04 9.12 7.06
C ASN A 85 -11.76 10.47 6.94
N LEU A 86 -11.36 11.30 5.98
CA LEU A 86 -12.04 12.56 5.68
C LEU A 86 -13.50 12.35 5.27
N PHE A 87 -13.77 11.42 4.37
CA PHE A 87 -15.11 11.10 3.90
C PHE A 87 -15.99 10.50 5.00
N MET A 88 -15.42 9.67 5.88
CA MET A 88 -16.13 9.12 7.04
C MET A 88 -16.52 10.20 8.04
N ILE A 89 -15.65 11.19 8.28
CA ILE A 89 -15.99 12.36 9.12
C ILE A 89 -17.14 13.15 8.50
N LEU A 90 -17.07 13.47 7.20
CA LEU A 90 -18.14 14.18 6.50
C LEU A 90 -19.47 13.43 6.56
N LEU A 91 -19.43 12.12 6.39
CA LEU A 91 -20.60 11.26 6.47
C LEU A 91 -21.18 11.25 7.89
N GLY A 92 -20.34 11.10 8.91
CA GLY A 92 -20.76 11.11 10.31
C GLY A 92 -21.42 12.43 10.71
N VAL A 93 -20.83 13.56 10.32
CA VAL A 93 -21.42 14.90 10.55
C VAL A 93 -22.77 15.01 9.83
N SER A 94 -22.85 14.59 8.57
CA SER A 94 -24.09 14.66 7.79
C SER A 94 -25.23 13.86 8.41
N LEU A 95 -24.93 12.66 8.92
CA LEU A 95 -25.89 11.80 9.60
C LEU A 95 -26.33 12.40 10.94
N SER A 96 -25.38 12.96 11.70
CA SER A 96 -25.65 13.53 13.03
C SER A 96 -26.55 14.76 12.97
N VAL A 97 -26.36 15.63 11.98
CA VAL A 97 -27.13 16.87 11.81
C VAL A 97 -28.50 16.63 11.16
N SER A 98 -28.68 15.51 10.48
CA SER A 98 -29.91 15.19 9.77
C SER A 98 -31.07 14.90 10.74
N ARG A 99 -31.99 15.88 10.91
CA ARG A 99 -33.19 15.79 11.77
C ARG A 99 -34.12 14.60 11.41
N LYS A 100 -33.98 14.03 10.22
CA LYS A 100 -34.82 12.93 9.72
C LYS A 100 -34.41 11.54 10.26
N ILE A 101 -33.29 11.44 10.95
CA ILE A 101 -32.65 10.14 11.30
C ILE A 101 -33.03 9.69 12.74
N GLY A 102 -34.06 10.21 13.37
CA GLY A 102 -34.61 9.57 14.57
C GLY A 102 -33.80 9.69 15.87
N GLY A 103 -32.82 10.63 15.94
CA GLY A 103 -32.05 10.89 17.17
C GLY A 103 -30.58 10.39 17.09
N GLY A 104 -29.76 10.86 18.03
CA GLY A 104 -28.30 10.65 18.02
C GLY A 104 -27.88 9.18 18.12
N LEU A 105 -28.61 8.36 18.89
CA LEU A 105 -28.30 6.94 19.04
C LEU A 105 -28.53 6.17 17.74
N PHE A 106 -29.61 6.48 17.02
CA PHE A 106 -29.90 5.86 15.72
C PHE A 106 -28.89 6.29 14.66
N ALA A 107 -28.49 7.57 14.63
CA ALA A 107 -27.46 8.07 13.75
C ALA A 107 -26.10 7.38 14.00
N ALA A 108 -25.75 7.15 15.27
CA ALA A 108 -24.54 6.42 15.64
C ALA A 108 -24.59 4.96 15.18
N GLY A 109 -25.70 4.27 15.38
CA GLY A 109 -25.90 2.90 14.90
C GLY A 109 -25.81 2.79 13.37
N LEU A 110 -26.42 3.74 12.65
CA LEU A 110 -26.34 3.80 11.19
C LEU A 110 -24.92 4.09 10.72
N GLY A 111 -24.18 4.98 11.37
CA GLY A 111 -22.78 5.25 11.09
C GLY A 111 -21.89 4.03 11.28
N LEU A 112 -22.09 3.27 12.36
CA LEU A 112 -21.39 2.01 12.61
C LEU A 112 -21.68 0.98 11.50
N LEU A 113 -22.93 0.82 11.12
CA LEU A 113 -23.33 -0.11 10.06
C LEU A 113 -22.68 0.26 8.72
N ILE A 114 -22.74 1.53 8.34
CA ILE A 114 -22.13 2.02 7.10
C ILE A 114 -20.62 1.82 7.11
N SER A 115 -19.92 2.13 8.22
CA SER A 115 -18.47 1.93 8.33
C SER A 115 -18.09 0.47 8.27
N THR A 116 -18.90 -0.44 8.82
CA THR A 116 -18.70 -1.87 8.74
C THR A 116 -18.84 -2.38 7.29
N ILE A 117 -19.91 -1.97 6.60
CA ILE A 117 -20.11 -2.30 5.18
C ILE A 117 -18.96 -1.78 4.34
N TYR A 118 -18.56 -0.54 4.58
CA TYR A 118 -17.41 0.07 3.91
C TYR A 118 -16.15 -0.78 4.09
N TRP A 119 -15.78 -1.08 5.35
CA TRP A 119 -14.56 -1.82 5.66
C TRP A 119 -14.54 -3.20 5.01
N PHE A 120 -15.67 -3.92 5.09
CA PHE A 120 -15.81 -5.26 4.50
C PHE A 120 -15.64 -5.21 2.98
N THR A 121 -16.35 -4.31 2.29
CA THR A 121 -16.32 -4.18 0.84
C THR A 121 -14.95 -3.71 0.35
N TYR A 122 -14.31 -2.78 1.07
CA TYR A 122 -12.97 -2.29 0.76
C TYR A 122 -11.92 -3.39 0.88
N THR A 123 -11.94 -4.16 1.98
CA THR A 123 -11.00 -5.27 2.20
C THR A 123 -11.16 -6.36 1.14
N LEU A 124 -12.41 -6.68 0.78
CA LEU A 124 -12.70 -7.65 -0.27
C LEU A 124 -12.14 -7.20 -1.61
N LEU A 125 -12.32 -5.92 -1.96
CA LEU A 125 -11.81 -5.37 -3.22
C LEU A 125 -10.27 -5.32 -3.25
N LEU A 126 -9.62 -4.96 -2.14
CA LEU A 126 -8.16 -5.05 -2.01
C LEU A 126 -7.67 -6.49 -2.18
N SER A 127 -8.36 -7.49 -1.61
CA SER A 127 -8.01 -8.90 -1.75
C SER A 127 -8.05 -9.34 -3.21
N LEU A 128 -9.04 -8.90 -3.99
CA LEU A 128 -9.11 -9.13 -5.42
C LEU A 128 -7.96 -8.45 -6.18
N GLY A 129 -7.53 -7.27 -5.73
CA GLY A 129 -6.35 -6.58 -6.24
C GLY A 129 -5.06 -7.35 -5.98
N TYR A 130 -4.88 -7.88 -4.77
CA TYR A 130 -3.74 -8.72 -4.40
C TYR A 130 -3.69 -10.04 -5.17
N ALA A 131 -4.85 -10.62 -5.45
CA ALA A 131 -4.98 -11.82 -6.28
C ALA A 131 -4.73 -11.55 -7.78
N GLY A 132 -4.59 -10.26 -8.19
CA GLY A 132 -4.38 -9.88 -9.59
C GLY A 132 -5.63 -9.96 -10.46
N VAL A 133 -6.81 -10.21 -9.86
CA VAL A 133 -8.10 -10.27 -10.55
C VAL A 133 -8.59 -8.87 -10.91
N ALA A 134 -8.42 -7.92 -9.99
CA ALA A 134 -8.78 -6.52 -10.22
C ALA A 134 -7.53 -5.66 -10.48
N PRO A 135 -7.62 -4.65 -11.37
CA PRO A 135 -6.56 -3.67 -11.55
C PRO A 135 -6.22 -2.96 -10.22
N PRO A 136 -4.94 -2.79 -9.86
CA PRO A 136 -4.52 -2.23 -8.57
C PRO A 136 -5.16 -0.88 -8.22
N ILE A 137 -5.34 -0.02 -9.22
CA ILE A 137 -5.95 1.30 -9.05
C ILE A 137 -7.43 1.14 -8.70
N ILE A 138 -8.17 0.29 -9.42
CA ILE A 138 -9.60 0.06 -9.15
C ILE A 138 -9.78 -0.56 -7.77
N ALA A 139 -8.94 -1.53 -7.41
CA ALA A 139 -8.99 -2.20 -6.11
C ALA A 139 -8.86 -1.22 -4.93
N ALA A 140 -8.02 -0.20 -5.05
CA ALA A 140 -7.75 0.74 -3.97
C ALA A 140 -8.65 1.99 -3.99
N TRP A 141 -9.21 2.39 -5.14
CA TRP A 141 -9.89 3.67 -5.29
C TRP A 141 -11.41 3.58 -5.48
N LEU A 142 -11.95 2.46 -5.97
CA LEU A 142 -13.37 2.36 -6.31
C LEU A 142 -14.27 2.67 -5.11
N ILE A 143 -14.05 2.00 -3.99
CA ILE A 143 -14.89 2.20 -2.78
C ILE A 143 -14.69 3.57 -2.15
N PRO A 144 -13.45 4.08 -1.94
CA PRO A 144 -13.24 5.45 -1.48
C PRO A 144 -13.95 6.51 -2.31
N VAL A 145 -13.91 6.40 -3.64
CA VAL A 145 -14.57 7.37 -4.53
C VAL A 145 -16.09 7.31 -4.40
N ILE A 146 -16.67 6.11 -4.39
CA ILE A 146 -18.14 5.96 -4.22
C ILE A 146 -18.58 6.56 -2.89
N PHE A 147 -17.91 6.20 -1.79
CA PHE A 147 -18.24 6.74 -0.47
C PHE A 147 -17.96 8.24 -0.35
N GLY A 148 -16.92 8.74 -1.02
CA GLY A 148 -16.63 10.17 -1.11
C GLY A 148 -17.76 10.95 -1.78
N ILE A 149 -18.25 10.46 -2.91
CA ILE A 149 -19.39 11.08 -3.62
C ILE A 149 -20.63 11.09 -2.72
N VAL A 150 -20.96 9.96 -2.10
CA VAL A 150 -22.11 9.84 -1.20
C VAL A 150 -21.99 10.81 -0.01
N SER A 151 -20.79 10.85 0.63
CA SER A 151 -20.53 11.74 1.77
C SER A 151 -20.70 13.20 1.42
N VAL A 152 -20.14 13.63 0.28
CA VAL A 152 -20.27 15.02 -0.20
C VAL A 152 -21.71 15.36 -0.56
N GLN A 153 -22.44 14.44 -1.21
CA GLN A 153 -23.86 14.68 -1.54
C GLN A 153 -24.74 14.81 -0.30
N LEU A 154 -24.52 13.95 0.71
CA LEU A 154 -25.23 14.03 1.98
C LEU A 154 -24.90 15.33 2.71
N PHE A 155 -23.62 15.71 2.76
CA PHE A 155 -23.19 16.96 3.39
C PHE A 155 -23.83 18.20 2.75
N ARG A 156 -23.91 18.23 1.41
CA ARG A 156 -24.54 19.35 0.66
C ARG A 156 -26.08 19.45 0.87
N ARG A 157 -26.71 18.40 1.37
CA ARG A 157 -28.16 18.37 1.63
C ARG A 157 -28.51 18.73 3.06
N ILE A 158 -27.55 19.12 3.88
CA ILE A 158 -27.82 19.65 5.22
C ILE A 158 -28.50 21.01 5.03
N PRO A 159 -29.76 21.23 5.50
CA PRO A 159 -30.41 22.53 5.47
C PRO A 159 -29.67 23.47 6.43
N GLU A 160 -29.45 24.70 6.03
CA GLU A 160 -28.98 25.81 6.86
C GLU A 160 -29.97 26.15 7.97
#